data_90529e75ef5bfd7b460aad49f076dbc0
#
_entry.id   90529e75ef5bfd7b460aad49f076dbc0
#
_cell.length_a   1.000
_cell.length_b   1.000
_cell.length_c   1.000
_cell.angle_alpha   90.00
_cell.angle_beta   90.00
_cell.angle_gamma   90.00
#
_symmetry.space_group_name_H-M   'P 1'
#
loop_
_entity.id
_entity.type
_entity.pdbx_description
1 polymer ?
#
loop_
_entity_poly.entity_id
_entity_poly.type
_entity_poly.pdbx_seq_one_letter_code
_entity_poly.pdbx_strand_id
1 'polypeptide(L)'
;MKKNDYFIDVSGWQSPDLTPYIEESGTDKTIIKVTESTYFLNNYAQSQADTSNPVGYYHFARFGGNINQAEMEAIYFLNNLPSKNVHYLVLDYEEDASSDVQANTSAILHFMDIIALHGYQPIYYSYKPYTLQNVDIAQVTAKYPNSLWIGAYADYAVRPTPDGIWDFFPTMDHVRWWQFTSTAIMGCLDKSIVLLDDDFDTTPQPLSTITNETTSKDEKENETMKICMRSHSGKQGYIAIVDGRKIPIADIGTVATLKKIGFDEISVHDKDFDNIAQAYSK
;
A
#
# COMPACT_ATOMS: atom_id res chain seq x y z
N MET A 1 -8.50 5.39 15.17
CA MET A 1 -8.33 6.85 15.47
C MET A 1 -9.68 7.52 15.66
N LYS A 2 -9.74 8.61 16.42
CA LYS A 2 -10.97 9.36 16.64
C LYS A 2 -10.92 10.68 15.88
N LYS A 3 -12.08 11.21 15.56
CA LYS A 3 -12.21 12.56 14.99
C LYS A 3 -11.47 13.57 15.84
N ASN A 4 -10.72 14.47 15.21
CA ASN A 4 -9.82 15.46 15.78
C ASN A 4 -8.53 14.91 16.41
N ASP A 5 -8.23 13.61 16.30
CA ASP A 5 -6.89 13.12 16.54
C ASP A 5 -5.92 13.71 15.50
N TYR A 6 -4.68 13.89 15.92
CA TYR A 6 -3.58 14.25 15.03
C TYR A 6 -2.64 13.06 14.84
N PHE A 7 -1.98 13.01 13.70
CA PHE A 7 -0.86 12.13 13.45
C PHE A 7 0.18 12.82 12.56
N ILE A 8 1.41 12.35 12.61
CA ILE A 8 2.49 12.78 11.74
C ILE A 8 2.79 11.68 10.73
N ASP A 9 3.26 12.06 9.56
CA ASP A 9 3.78 11.10 8.61
C ASP A 9 5.27 11.34 8.36
N VAL A 10 6.00 10.24 8.24
CA VAL A 10 7.46 10.23 8.28
C VAL A 10 8.02 9.25 7.25
N SER A 11 9.25 9.49 6.86
CA SER A 11 9.97 8.68 5.88
C SER A 11 11.43 8.49 6.29
N GLY A 12 12.28 8.09 5.36
CA GLY A 12 13.74 8.05 5.56
C GLY A 12 14.40 9.43 5.71
N TRP A 13 13.65 10.52 5.57
CA TRP A 13 14.13 11.88 5.82
C TRP A 13 14.18 12.22 7.32
N GLN A 14 13.34 11.59 8.13
CA GLN A 14 13.34 11.73 9.57
C GLN A 14 14.30 10.72 10.21
N SER A 15 14.69 10.96 11.46
CA SER A 15 15.53 10.07 12.25
C SER A 15 14.91 8.68 12.43
N PRO A 16 15.71 7.61 12.61
CA PRO A 16 15.21 6.31 13.05
C PRO A 16 14.56 6.35 14.44
N ASP A 17 14.94 7.32 15.31
CA ASP A 17 14.27 7.60 16.58
C ASP A 17 13.34 8.80 16.40
N LEU A 18 12.03 8.56 16.55
CA LEU A 18 10.99 9.57 16.39
C LEU A 18 10.65 10.30 17.68
N THR A 19 11.23 9.96 18.81
CA THR A 19 10.95 10.60 20.12
C THR A 19 10.98 12.13 20.06
N PRO A 20 12.00 12.79 19.47
CA PRO A 20 12.04 14.27 19.41
C PRO A 20 10.88 14.86 18.58
N TYR A 21 10.50 14.20 17.48
CA TYR A 21 9.40 14.66 16.62
C TYR A 21 8.05 14.52 17.32
N ILE A 22 7.85 13.44 18.08
CA ILE A 22 6.66 13.18 18.88
C ILE A 22 6.49 14.23 19.97
N GLU A 23 7.56 14.50 20.71
CA GLU A 23 7.57 15.53 21.77
C GLU A 23 7.23 16.91 21.22
N GLU A 24 7.82 17.32 20.10
CA GLU A 24 7.62 18.65 19.52
C GLU A 24 6.26 18.76 18.80
N SER A 25 5.82 17.70 18.09
CA SER A 25 4.55 17.71 17.38
C SER A 25 3.33 17.52 18.29
N GLY A 26 3.53 16.96 19.50
CA GLY A 26 2.46 16.68 20.46
C GLY A 26 1.57 15.49 20.10
N THR A 27 2.04 14.58 19.22
CA THR A 27 1.34 13.33 18.90
C THR A 27 2.33 12.20 18.68
N ASP A 28 2.01 11.02 19.23
CA ASP A 28 2.77 9.78 19.03
C ASP A 28 2.26 8.92 17.87
N LYS A 29 1.07 9.26 17.34
CA LYS A 29 0.48 8.55 16.21
C LYS A 29 1.25 8.85 14.93
N THR A 30 1.63 7.80 14.21
CA THR A 30 2.46 7.94 13.00
C THR A 30 1.93 7.12 11.83
N ILE A 31 2.14 7.62 10.61
CA ILE A 31 2.10 6.84 9.38
C ILE A 31 3.51 6.87 8.79
N ILE A 32 4.11 5.70 8.56
CA ILE A 32 5.53 5.58 8.25
C ILE A 32 5.70 5.07 6.82
N LYS A 33 6.52 5.76 5.99
CA LYS A 33 6.95 5.25 4.69
C LYS A 33 7.70 3.95 4.88
N VAL A 34 7.28 2.91 4.16
CA VAL A 34 7.99 1.63 4.17
C VAL A 34 8.71 1.41 2.84
N THR A 35 8.00 1.59 1.73
CA THR A 35 8.54 1.29 0.39
C THR A 35 8.20 2.36 -0.63
N GLU A 36 8.95 2.36 -1.74
CA GLU A 36 8.65 3.10 -2.96
C GLU A 36 9.00 2.22 -4.15
N SER A 37 8.13 2.12 -5.16
CA SER A 37 8.34 1.17 -6.25
C SER A 37 8.56 -0.25 -5.73
N THR A 38 9.26 -1.10 -6.48
CA THR A 38 9.62 -2.47 -6.07
C THR A 38 11.07 -2.63 -5.61
N TYR A 39 11.79 -1.53 -5.40
CA TYR A 39 13.23 -1.59 -5.11
C TYR A 39 13.71 -0.65 -3.98
N PHE A 40 12.93 0.33 -3.57
CA PHE A 40 13.31 1.22 -2.46
C PHE A 40 12.65 0.75 -1.16
N LEU A 41 13.45 0.66 -0.11
CA LEU A 41 13.02 0.35 1.24
C LEU A 41 13.50 1.45 2.21
N ASN A 42 12.59 1.96 3.04
CA ASN A 42 12.97 2.80 4.16
C ASN A 42 13.63 1.94 5.26
N ASN A 43 14.95 1.98 5.34
CA ASN A 43 15.72 1.20 6.32
C ASN A 43 15.45 1.60 7.78
N TYR A 44 14.77 2.72 8.02
CA TYR A 44 14.41 3.20 9.36
C TYR A 44 13.01 2.79 9.79
N ALA A 45 12.19 2.24 8.88
CA ALA A 45 10.77 1.99 9.13
C ALA A 45 10.50 1.16 10.41
N GLN A 46 11.31 0.11 10.67
CA GLN A 46 11.19 -0.69 11.89
C GLN A 46 11.55 0.13 13.14
N SER A 47 12.68 0.86 13.13
CA SER A 47 13.12 1.67 14.28
C SER A 47 12.15 2.83 14.54
N GLN A 48 11.64 3.45 13.48
CA GLN A 48 10.61 4.49 13.57
C GLN A 48 9.31 3.93 14.17
N ALA A 49 8.91 2.72 13.77
CA ALA A 49 7.77 2.05 14.37
C ALA A 49 8.01 1.72 15.86
N ASP A 50 9.21 1.30 16.24
CA ASP A 50 9.55 0.94 17.62
C ASP A 50 9.50 2.14 18.57
N THR A 51 9.81 3.35 18.07
CA THR A 51 9.87 4.59 18.85
C THR A 51 8.61 5.46 18.73
N SER A 52 7.53 4.94 18.14
CA SER A 52 6.26 5.64 17.95
C SER A 52 5.06 4.72 18.16
N ASN A 53 3.86 5.24 17.92
CA ASN A 53 2.61 4.50 17.91
C ASN A 53 2.05 4.47 16.49
N PRO A 54 2.57 3.61 15.60
CA PRO A 54 2.14 3.58 14.21
C PRO A 54 0.67 3.18 14.09
N VAL A 55 -0.10 3.99 13.38
CA VAL A 55 -1.50 3.71 13.02
C VAL A 55 -1.62 3.16 11.61
N GLY A 56 -0.60 3.39 10.79
CA GLY A 56 -0.51 2.90 9.42
C GLY A 56 0.91 2.97 8.87
N TYR A 57 1.05 2.35 7.70
CA TYR A 57 2.26 2.42 6.87
C TYR A 57 1.90 2.89 5.48
N TYR A 58 2.84 3.50 4.74
CA TYR A 58 2.59 3.91 3.37
C TYR A 58 3.63 3.41 2.37
N HIS A 59 3.15 3.27 1.15
CA HIS A 59 3.91 2.98 -0.04
C HIS A 59 3.81 4.14 -1.03
N PHE A 60 4.93 4.67 -1.47
CA PHE A 60 4.99 5.67 -2.53
C PHE A 60 4.95 4.99 -3.90
N ALA A 61 3.88 5.20 -4.63
CA ALA A 61 3.61 4.51 -5.88
C ALA A 61 4.44 5.05 -7.05
N ARG A 62 4.89 4.14 -7.91
CA ARG A 62 5.57 4.44 -9.18
C ARG A 62 4.94 3.69 -10.37
N PHE A 63 3.83 3.03 -10.17
CA PHE A 63 3.21 2.17 -11.19
C PHE A 63 2.41 2.93 -12.26
N GLY A 64 2.08 4.22 -12.06
CA GLY A 64 1.25 4.99 -12.99
C GLY A 64 -0.08 4.29 -13.27
N GLY A 65 -0.37 3.99 -14.55
CA GLY A 65 -1.55 3.24 -14.98
C GLY A 65 -1.30 1.74 -15.21
N ASN A 66 -0.18 1.18 -14.75
CA ASN A 66 0.19 -0.21 -15.02
C ASN A 66 -0.26 -1.15 -13.88
N ILE A 67 -1.31 -1.93 -14.13
CA ILE A 67 -1.90 -2.86 -13.15
C ILE A 67 -0.89 -3.91 -12.67
N ASN A 68 -0.07 -4.47 -13.55
CA ASN A 68 0.91 -5.48 -13.16
C ASN A 68 1.99 -4.89 -12.26
N GLN A 69 2.39 -3.65 -12.53
CA GLN A 69 3.34 -2.95 -11.66
C GLN A 69 2.71 -2.61 -10.31
N ALA A 70 1.43 -2.20 -10.28
CA ALA A 70 0.68 -1.94 -9.04
C ALA A 70 0.60 -3.20 -8.17
N GLU A 71 0.37 -4.38 -8.77
CA GLU A 71 0.41 -5.66 -8.07
C GLU A 71 1.78 -5.95 -7.44
N MET A 72 2.85 -5.79 -8.23
CA MET A 72 4.21 -6.01 -7.74
C MET A 72 4.57 -5.05 -6.59
N GLU A 73 4.18 -3.78 -6.69
CA GLU A 73 4.41 -2.78 -5.66
C GLU A 73 3.61 -3.07 -4.38
N ALA A 74 2.34 -3.50 -4.50
CA ALA A 74 1.52 -3.90 -3.36
C ALA A 74 2.12 -5.11 -2.63
N ILE A 75 2.55 -6.14 -3.36
CA ILE A 75 3.20 -7.32 -2.79
C ILE A 75 4.54 -6.95 -2.13
N TYR A 76 5.34 -6.11 -2.78
CA TYR A 76 6.59 -5.62 -2.21
C TYR A 76 6.37 -4.85 -0.91
N PHE A 77 5.35 -3.98 -0.86
CA PHE A 77 4.96 -3.25 0.34
C PHE A 77 4.58 -4.19 1.48
N LEU A 78 3.65 -5.12 1.24
CA LEU A 78 3.19 -6.09 2.24
C LEU A 78 4.31 -6.95 2.82
N ASN A 79 5.28 -7.33 1.99
CA ASN A 79 6.41 -8.16 2.42
C ASN A 79 7.45 -7.41 3.27
N ASN A 80 7.43 -6.09 3.28
CA ASN A 80 8.40 -5.26 3.99
C ASN A 80 7.81 -4.50 5.17
N LEU A 81 6.56 -4.81 5.57
CA LEU A 81 5.93 -4.14 6.70
C LEU A 81 6.73 -4.37 8.00
N PRO A 82 6.89 -3.33 8.84
CA PRO A 82 7.43 -3.48 10.18
C PRO A 82 6.62 -4.46 11.03
N SER A 83 7.22 -4.95 12.11
CA SER A 83 6.61 -5.98 12.97
C SER A 83 5.41 -5.50 13.79
N LYS A 84 5.21 -4.18 13.96
CA LYS A 84 4.02 -3.66 14.65
C LYS A 84 2.79 -3.73 13.77
N ASN A 85 1.75 -4.32 14.31
CA ASN A 85 0.45 -4.38 13.64
C ASN A 85 -0.17 -2.98 13.55
N VAL A 86 -0.71 -2.68 12.38
CA VAL A 86 -1.44 -1.45 12.09
C VAL A 86 -2.78 -1.80 11.45
N HIS A 87 -3.69 -0.83 11.41
CA HIS A 87 -4.97 -1.01 10.76
C HIS A 87 -4.96 -0.53 9.31
N TYR A 88 -4.23 0.54 9.03
CA TYR A 88 -4.25 1.22 7.74
C TYR A 88 -2.99 0.95 6.94
N LEU A 89 -3.16 0.66 5.64
CA LEU A 89 -2.08 0.73 4.66
C LEU A 89 -2.44 1.74 3.57
N VAL A 90 -1.52 2.65 3.32
CA VAL A 90 -1.74 3.82 2.48
C VAL A 90 -1.02 3.66 1.15
N LEU A 91 -1.75 3.90 0.08
CA LEU A 91 -1.24 4.13 -1.26
C LEU A 91 -1.01 5.62 -1.44
N ASP A 92 0.24 6.05 -1.50
CA ASP A 92 0.65 7.41 -1.81
C ASP A 92 0.86 7.55 -3.32
N TYR A 93 -0.11 8.16 -4.02
CA TYR A 93 -0.16 8.26 -5.48
C TYR A 93 -0.17 9.72 -5.92
N GLU A 94 1.01 10.30 -6.09
CA GLU A 94 1.16 11.72 -6.39
C GLU A 94 2.15 12.03 -7.53
N GLU A 95 2.75 11.00 -8.13
CA GLU A 95 3.64 11.10 -9.28
C GLU A 95 3.37 9.98 -10.29
N ASP A 96 3.97 10.09 -11.48
CA ASP A 96 4.02 9.07 -12.54
C ASP A 96 2.66 8.63 -13.13
N ALA A 97 1.56 9.36 -12.88
CA ALA A 97 0.30 9.04 -13.51
C ALA A 97 0.44 9.03 -15.04
N SER A 98 -0.15 8.03 -15.68
CA SER A 98 -0.29 8.02 -17.14
C SER A 98 -1.32 9.06 -17.59
N SER A 99 -1.36 9.35 -18.89
CA SER A 99 -2.40 10.20 -19.45
C SER A 99 -3.79 9.52 -19.53
N ASP A 100 -3.87 8.24 -19.25
CA ASP A 100 -5.11 7.45 -19.23
C ASP A 100 -5.65 7.36 -17.80
N VAL A 101 -6.63 8.20 -17.48
CA VAL A 101 -7.30 8.26 -16.17
C VAL A 101 -7.89 6.93 -15.77
N GLN A 102 -8.47 6.17 -16.72
CA GLN A 102 -9.08 4.88 -16.41
C GLN A 102 -8.03 3.81 -16.10
N ALA A 103 -6.90 3.83 -16.80
CA ALA A 103 -5.78 2.94 -16.49
C ALA A 103 -5.21 3.23 -15.10
N ASN A 104 -5.00 4.52 -14.76
CA ASN A 104 -4.56 4.94 -13.43
C ASN A 104 -5.52 4.46 -12.34
N THR A 105 -6.82 4.72 -12.53
CA THR A 105 -7.88 4.33 -11.57
C THR A 105 -7.93 2.82 -11.36
N SER A 106 -7.82 2.05 -12.45
CA SER A 106 -7.81 0.58 -12.39
C SER A 106 -6.59 0.05 -11.64
N ALA A 107 -5.41 0.64 -11.85
CA ALA A 107 -4.19 0.25 -11.15
C ALA A 107 -4.25 0.60 -9.65
N ILE A 108 -4.79 1.78 -9.30
CA ILE A 108 -5.05 2.19 -7.91
C ILE A 108 -6.00 1.20 -7.22
N LEU A 109 -7.14 0.91 -7.85
CA LEU A 109 -8.12 -0.03 -7.29
C LEU A 109 -7.52 -1.44 -7.11
N HIS A 110 -6.71 -1.90 -8.06
CA HIS A 110 -6.05 -3.20 -7.96
C HIS A 110 -5.07 -3.25 -6.79
N PHE A 111 -4.26 -2.21 -6.58
CA PHE A 111 -3.38 -2.09 -5.41
C PHE A 111 -4.19 -2.12 -4.11
N MET A 112 -5.24 -1.31 -4.01
CA MET A 112 -6.10 -1.24 -2.81
C MET A 112 -6.82 -2.57 -2.54
N ASP A 113 -7.23 -3.30 -3.58
CA ASP A 113 -7.85 -4.64 -3.47
C ASP A 113 -6.90 -5.63 -2.82
N ILE A 114 -5.63 -5.64 -3.22
CA ILE A 114 -4.61 -6.52 -2.64
C ILE A 114 -4.41 -6.19 -1.16
N ILE A 115 -4.34 -4.91 -0.81
CA ILE A 115 -4.25 -4.46 0.59
C ILE A 115 -5.46 -4.95 1.40
N ALA A 116 -6.67 -4.75 0.87
CA ALA A 116 -7.91 -5.18 1.54
C ALA A 116 -8.01 -6.70 1.70
N LEU A 117 -7.56 -7.46 0.68
CA LEU A 117 -7.53 -8.93 0.73
C LEU A 117 -6.62 -9.46 1.85
N HIS A 118 -5.59 -8.71 2.23
CA HIS A 118 -4.69 -9.05 3.33
C HIS A 118 -5.19 -8.54 4.70
N GLY A 119 -6.43 -8.06 4.79
CA GLY A 119 -7.09 -7.69 6.04
C GLY A 119 -6.79 -6.27 6.54
N TYR A 120 -6.16 -5.43 5.72
CA TYR A 120 -5.91 -4.03 6.04
C TYR A 120 -6.96 -3.11 5.44
N GLN A 121 -7.17 -1.95 6.05
CA GLN A 121 -7.97 -0.89 5.48
C GLN A 121 -7.11 -0.07 4.52
N PRO A 122 -7.41 -0.10 3.20
CA PRO A 122 -6.67 0.70 2.24
C PRO A 122 -7.07 2.16 2.33
N ILE A 123 -6.07 3.05 2.24
CA ILE A 123 -6.23 4.50 2.15
C ILE A 123 -5.53 4.99 0.89
N TYR A 124 -6.17 5.88 0.16
CA TYR A 124 -5.59 6.61 -0.97
C TYR A 124 -5.12 7.97 -0.49
N TYR A 125 -3.83 8.26 -0.64
CA TYR A 125 -3.26 9.58 -0.40
C TYR A 125 -2.83 10.24 -1.71
N SER A 126 -3.12 11.52 -1.83
CA SER A 126 -2.62 12.44 -2.85
C SER A 126 -3.02 13.87 -2.50
N TYR A 127 -2.76 14.82 -3.41
CA TYR A 127 -3.32 16.17 -3.31
C TYR A 127 -4.43 16.39 -4.35
N LYS A 128 -5.39 17.27 -3.99
CA LYS A 128 -6.63 17.45 -4.76
C LYS A 128 -6.43 17.72 -6.25
N PRO A 129 -5.56 18.67 -6.70
CA PRO A 129 -5.39 18.92 -8.13
C PRO A 129 -4.91 17.69 -8.90
N TYR A 130 -3.95 16.95 -8.37
CA TYR A 130 -3.44 15.75 -9.02
C TYR A 130 -4.49 14.64 -9.09
N THR A 131 -5.22 14.42 -8.00
CA THR A 131 -6.32 13.45 -7.94
C THR A 131 -7.36 13.74 -9.02
N LEU A 132 -7.87 14.98 -9.09
CA LEU A 132 -8.92 15.33 -10.04
C LEU A 132 -8.48 15.30 -11.51
N GLN A 133 -7.18 15.48 -11.76
CA GLN A 133 -6.62 15.41 -13.11
C GLN A 133 -6.41 13.97 -13.57
N ASN A 134 -6.02 13.06 -12.69
CA ASN A 134 -5.42 11.79 -13.06
C ASN A 134 -6.23 10.56 -12.63
N VAL A 135 -7.26 10.73 -11.78
CA VAL A 135 -7.99 9.61 -11.18
C VAL A 135 -9.50 9.85 -11.24
N ASP A 136 -10.25 8.82 -11.63
CA ASP A 136 -11.70 8.80 -11.41
C ASP A 136 -11.98 8.44 -9.94
N ILE A 137 -11.91 9.46 -9.09
CA ILE A 137 -12.02 9.29 -7.64
C ILE A 137 -13.40 8.78 -7.21
N ALA A 138 -14.43 8.97 -8.03
CA ALA A 138 -15.76 8.45 -7.76
C ALA A 138 -15.77 6.91 -7.79
N GLN A 139 -15.02 6.28 -8.70
CA GLN A 139 -14.88 4.82 -8.71
C GLN A 139 -14.12 4.33 -7.47
N VAL A 140 -13.06 5.03 -7.05
CA VAL A 140 -12.30 4.66 -5.84
C VAL A 140 -13.19 4.74 -4.61
N THR A 141 -13.91 5.84 -4.42
CA THR A 141 -14.74 6.06 -3.23
C THR A 141 -16.05 5.27 -3.23
N ALA A 142 -16.55 4.86 -4.40
CA ALA A 142 -17.66 3.92 -4.50
C ALA A 142 -17.29 2.54 -3.94
N LYS A 143 -16.04 2.09 -4.15
CA LYS A 143 -15.55 0.81 -3.65
C LYS A 143 -15.01 0.91 -2.23
N TYR A 144 -14.28 1.98 -1.92
CA TYR A 144 -13.65 2.27 -0.64
C TYR A 144 -14.17 3.60 -0.10
N PRO A 145 -15.37 3.67 0.46
CA PRO A 145 -15.92 4.91 1.01
C PRO A 145 -15.07 5.39 2.20
N ASN A 146 -14.95 6.72 2.34
CA ASN A 146 -14.19 7.35 3.42
C ASN A 146 -12.72 6.88 3.51
N SER A 147 -12.08 6.68 2.37
CA SER A 147 -10.70 6.19 2.28
C SER A 147 -9.71 7.25 1.77
N LEU A 148 -10.10 8.51 1.70
CA LEU A 148 -9.23 9.55 1.18
C LEU A 148 -8.43 10.23 2.30
N TRP A 149 -7.14 10.35 2.08
CA TRP A 149 -6.23 11.21 2.79
C TRP A 149 -5.68 12.24 1.80
N ILE A 150 -6.01 13.51 2.01
CA ILE A 150 -5.71 14.55 1.01
C ILE A 150 -4.79 15.61 1.61
N GLY A 151 -3.67 15.86 0.92
CA GLY A 151 -2.76 16.96 1.21
C GLY A 151 -3.30 18.28 0.64
N ALA A 152 -3.35 19.31 1.49
CA ALA A 152 -3.66 20.68 1.08
C ALA A 152 -3.12 21.67 2.12
N TYR A 153 -2.12 22.45 1.76
CA TYR A 153 -1.39 23.36 2.64
C TYR A 153 -1.78 24.82 2.34
N ALA A 154 -1.95 25.61 3.40
CA ALA A 154 -2.19 27.04 3.27
C ALA A 154 -0.89 27.80 2.90
N ASP A 155 0.18 27.41 3.55
CA ASP A 155 1.53 28.00 3.44
C ASP A 155 2.58 27.05 4.03
N TYR A 156 3.80 27.54 4.23
CA TYR A 156 4.92 26.85 4.87
C TYR A 156 5.28 27.41 6.25
N ALA A 157 4.35 28.13 6.90
CA ALA A 157 4.55 28.55 8.28
C ALA A 157 4.47 27.33 9.22
N VAL A 158 5.18 27.39 10.35
CA VAL A 158 5.06 26.34 11.37
C VAL A 158 3.65 26.30 11.94
N ARG A 159 2.96 25.17 11.75
CA ARG A 159 1.55 25.01 12.10
C ARG A 159 1.30 23.69 12.83
N PRO A 160 1.20 23.72 14.17
CA PRO A 160 0.91 22.53 14.96
C PRO A 160 -0.57 22.08 14.87
N THR A 161 -1.49 23.00 14.45
CA THR A 161 -2.93 22.74 14.28
C THR A 161 -3.45 23.43 13.02
N PRO A 162 -4.61 23.02 12.47
CA PRO A 162 -5.23 23.68 11.31
C PRO A 162 -6.00 24.95 11.66
N ASP A 163 -5.81 25.52 12.86
CA ASP A 163 -6.51 26.72 13.27
C ASP A 163 -6.17 27.91 12.35
N GLY A 164 -7.23 28.57 11.87
CA GLY A 164 -7.11 29.71 10.95
C GLY A 164 -6.83 29.35 9.48
N ILE A 165 -6.78 28.05 9.12
CA ILE A 165 -6.56 27.62 7.74
C ILE A 165 -7.63 26.67 7.19
N TRP A 166 -8.79 26.57 7.85
CA TRP A 166 -9.88 25.71 7.40
C TRP A 166 -10.44 26.07 6.01
N ASP A 167 -10.22 27.28 5.53
CA ASP A 167 -10.56 27.69 4.17
C ASP A 167 -9.74 26.96 3.09
N PHE A 168 -8.60 26.35 3.48
CA PHE A 168 -7.76 25.52 2.61
C PHE A 168 -8.14 24.03 2.65
N PHE A 169 -9.12 23.66 3.46
CA PHE A 169 -9.61 22.28 3.49
C PHE A 169 -9.97 21.81 2.08
N PRO A 170 -9.47 20.65 1.63
CA PRO A 170 -9.79 20.11 0.32
C PRO A 170 -11.26 19.68 0.29
N THR A 171 -12.13 20.54 -0.22
CA THR A 171 -13.56 20.25 -0.36
C THR A 171 -13.78 19.11 -1.36
N MET A 172 -13.69 17.89 -0.86
CA MET A 172 -13.97 16.63 -1.55
C MET A 172 -14.79 15.74 -0.62
N ASP A 173 -15.67 14.90 -1.21
CA ASP A 173 -16.37 13.87 -0.46
C ASP A 173 -15.42 12.75 -0.04
N HIS A 174 -15.77 12.00 0.99
CA HIS A 174 -15.02 10.83 1.47
C HIS A 174 -13.61 11.09 2.02
N VAL A 175 -13.27 12.36 2.35
CA VAL A 175 -12.00 12.69 3.01
C VAL A 175 -12.06 12.24 4.47
N ARG A 176 -11.25 11.23 4.81
CA ARG A 176 -11.07 10.72 6.17
C ARG A 176 -10.02 11.53 6.92
N TRP A 177 -8.92 11.89 6.25
CA TRP A 177 -7.80 12.61 6.81
C TRP A 177 -7.37 13.77 5.93
N TRP A 178 -7.00 14.86 6.56
CA TRP A 178 -6.45 16.04 5.91
C TRP A 178 -5.01 16.28 6.40
N GLN A 179 -4.03 16.15 5.51
CA GLN A 179 -2.67 16.61 5.75
C GLN A 179 -2.65 18.11 5.49
N PHE A 180 -2.65 18.88 6.59
CA PHE A 180 -2.84 20.32 6.53
C PHE A 180 -1.54 21.13 6.51
N THR A 181 -0.40 20.49 6.76
CA THR A 181 0.92 21.12 6.76
C THR A 181 2.03 20.11 6.49
N SER A 182 3.11 20.58 5.87
CA SER A 182 4.41 19.91 5.80
C SER A 182 5.45 20.53 6.76
N THR A 183 5.00 21.43 7.63
CA THR A 183 5.84 22.22 8.55
C THR A 183 5.20 22.30 9.93
N ALA A 184 4.79 21.16 10.50
CA ALA A 184 4.19 21.11 11.84
C ALA A 184 5.16 21.55 12.93
N ILE A 185 6.46 21.36 12.71
CA ILE A 185 7.56 21.80 13.54
C ILE A 185 8.61 22.55 12.71
N MET A 186 9.54 23.22 13.36
CA MET A 186 10.65 23.84 12.65
C MET A 186 11.53 22.75 12.00
N GLY A 187 11.74 22.86 10.69
CA GLY A 187 12.60 21.94 9.95
C GLY A 187 11.90 20.85 9.12
N CYS A 188 10.60 20.93 8.93
CA CYS A 188 9.76 20.07 8.10
C CYS A 188 9.29 18.76 8.79
N LEU A 189 8.00 18.72 9.06
CA LEU A 189 7.28 17.52 9.47
C LEU A 189 5.85 17.61 8.98
N ASP A 190 5.42 16.58 8.29
CA ASP A 190 4.05 16.46 7.83
C ASP A 190 3.10 16.13 8.97
N LYS A 191 1.96 16.83 9.03
CA LYS A 191 0.95 16.58 10.06
C LYS A 191 -0.46 16.65 9.51
N SER A 192 -1.27 15.72 10.01
CA SER A 192 -2.62 15.50 9.58
C SER A 192 -3.61 15.53 10.73
N ILE A 193 -4.87 15.83 10.39
CA ILE A 193 -6.03 15.74 11.29
C ILE A 193 -6.99 14.67 10.80
N VAL A 194 -7.55 13.92 11.75
CA VAL A 194 -8.60 12.92 11.52
C VAL A 194 -9.96 13.62 11.51
N LEU A 195 -10.74 13.38 10.45
CA LEU A 195 -12.04 14.04 10.23
C LEU A 195 -13.23 13.14 10.56
N LEU A 196 -13.00 11.81 10.53
CA LEU A 196 -14.02 10.80 10.78
C LEU A 196 -13.53 9.81 11.83
N ASP A 197 -14.41 9.43 12.75
CA ASP A 197 -14.13 8.35 13.69
C ASP A 197 -13.88 7.03 12.94
N ASP A 198 -13.03 6.16 13.52
CA ASP A 198 -12.92 4.80 13.05
C ASP A 198 -14.18 4.03 13.43
N ASP A 199 -14.90 3.56 12.42
CA ASP A 199 -16.09 2.74 12.57
C ASP A 199 -15.74 1.24 12.79
N PHE A 200 -14.46 0.94 12.99
CA PHE A 200 -13.98 -0.43 13.11
C PHE A 200 -13.87 -0.86 14.55
N ASP A 201 -14.47 -1.99 14.84
CA ASP A 201 -14.20 -2.74 16.07
C ASP A 201 -12.70 -3.08 16.11
N THR A 202 -12.00 -2.60 17.11
CA THR A 202 -10.53 -2.47 17.18
C THR A 202 -9.75 -3.80 17.36
N THR A 203 -10.24 -4.87 16.82
CA THR A 203 -9.49 -6.12 16.72
C THR A 203 -9.10 -6.39 15.26
N PRO A 204 -7.80 -6.30 14.92
CA PRO A 204 -7.34 -6.98 13.71
C PRO A 204 -7.74 -8.43 13.87
N GLN A 205 -8.69 -8.91 13.07
CA GLN A 205 -8.97 -10.33 13.02
C GLN A 205 -7.70 -10.98 12.45
N PRO A 206 -6.96 -11.82 13.21
CA PRO A 206 -5.96 -12.63 12.59
C PRO A 206 -6.68 -13.45 11.53
N LEU A 207 -6.09 -13.56 10.36
CA LEU A 207 -6.57 -14.40 9.27
C LEU A 207 -6.97 -15.75 9.89
N SER A 208 -8.26 -15.92 10.18
CA SER A 208 -8.78 -17.17 10.71
C SER A 208 -8.51 -18.21 9.64
N THR A 209 -7.62 -19.12 9.98
CA THR A 209 -7.47 -20.40 9.28
C THR A 209 -8.87 -20.85 8.86
N ILE A 210 -9.11 -20.89 7.57
CA ILE A 210 -10.36 -21.46 7.01
C ILE A 210 -10.31 -22.93 7.41
N THR A 211 -10.96 -23.25 8.52
CA THR A 211 -11.29 -24.63 8.85
C THR A 211 -12.42 -25.02 7.92
N ASN A 212 -12.11 -25.90 6.98
CA ASN A 212 -13.07 -26.57 6.13
C ASN A 212 -14.12 -27.27 6.99
N GLU A 213 -15.29 -26.69 7.20
CA GLU A 213 -16.47 -27.45 7.55
C GLU A 213 -17.15 -27.89 6.23
N THR A 214 -17.04 -29.18 6.03
CA THR A 214 -17.60 -29.93 4.93
C THR A 214 -19.14 -29.85 4.94
N THR A 215 -19.72 -29.06 4.01
CA THR A 215 -21.07 -29.31 3.55
C THR A 215 -21.05 -29.50 2.05
N SER A 216 -21.32 -30.72 1.67
CA SER A 216 -21.45 -31.19 0.30
C SER A 216 -22.49 -30.40 -0.49
N LYS A 217 -22.06 -29.73 -1.57
CA LYS A 217 -22.83 -29.57 -2.81
C LYS A 217 -21.88 -29.25 -3.96
N ASP A 218 -22.00 -30.03 -5.02
CA ASP A 218 -21.22 -29.96 -6.25
C ASP A 218 -21.23 -28.54 -6.89
N GLU A 219 -20.15 -27.81 -6.76
CA GLU A 219 -19.73 -26.77 -7.71
C GLU A 219 -18.23 -26.97 -7.95
N LYS A 220 -17.86 -27.21 -9.22
CA LYS A 220 -16.47 -27.27 -9.64
C LYS A 220 -15.85 -25.90 -9.41
N GLU A 221 -15.17 -25.72 -8.28
CA GLU A 221 -14.25 -24.60 -8.07
C GLU A 221 -13.12 -24.72 -9.10
N ASN A 222 -12.97 -23.69 -9.91
CA ASN A 222 -11.78 -23.48 -10.71
C ASN A 222 -10.63 -23.19 -9.72
N GLU A 223 -9.86 -24.23 -9.37
CA GLU A 223 -8.63 -24.04 -8.61
C GLU A 223 -7.70 -23.14 -9.42
N THR A 224 -7.44 -21.94 -8.90
CA THR A 224 -6.47 -21.00 -9.45
C THR A 224 -5.09 -21.62 -9.43
N MET A 225 -4.53 -21.94 -10.59
CA MET A 225 -3.21 -22.53 -10.70
C MET A 225 -2.15 -21.46 -10.33
N LYS A 226 -1.43 -21.67 -9.22
CA LYS A 226 -0.34 -20.81 -8.72
C LYS A 226 0.96 -21.60 -8.71
N ILE A 227 1.75 -21.47 -9.74
CA ILE A 227 3.02 -22.22 -9.90
C ILE A 227 4.17 -21.24 -10.06
N CYS A 228 5.25 -21.49 -9.33
CA CYS A 228 6.55 -20.85 -9.54
C CYS A 228 7.49 -21.86 -10.21
N MET A 229 7.91 -21.57 -11.43
CA MET A 229 8.82 -22.46 -12.20
C MET A 229 10.23 -21.92 -12.23
N ARG A 230 11.18 -22.84 -12.12
CA ARG A 230 12.60 -22.57 -12.44
C ARG A 230 13.12 -23.54 -13.49
N SER A 231 14.07 -23.10 -14.30
CA SER A 231 14.81 -24.00 -15.16
C SER A 231 15.74 -24.90 -14.33
N HIS A 232 15.91 -26.15 -14.75
CA HIS A 232 16.74 -27.14 -14.04
C HIS A 232 18.21 -26.67 -13.89
N SER A 233 18.76 -26.00 -14.89
CA SER A 233 20.10 -25.42 -14.81
C SER A 233 20.20 -24.14 -13.99
N GLY A 234 19.05 -23.52 -13.67
CA GLY A 234 18.99 -22.19 -13.04
C GLY A 234 19.42 -21.02 -13.95
N LYS A 235 19.79 -21.28 -15.21
CA LYS A 235 20.30 -20.25 -16.12
C LYS A 235 19.24 -19.36 -16.73
N GLN A 236 18.00 -19.86 -16.82
CA GLN A 236 16.87 -19.13 -17.44
C GLN A 236 16.01 -18.35 -16.42
N GLY A 237 16.46 -18.32 -15.16
CA GLY A 237 15.76 -17.59 -14.09
C GLY A 237 14.51 -18.30 -13.60
N TYR A 238 13.54 -17.50 -13.14
CA TYR A 238 12.29 -17.96 -12.57
C TYR A 238 11.12 -17.25 -13.25
N ILE A 239 9.99 -17.95 -13.37
CA ILE A 239 8.70 -17.34 -13.74
C ILE A 239 7.62 -17.87 -12.80
N ALA A 240 6.65 -17.03 -12.47
CA ALA A 240 5.39 -17.47 -11.88
C ALA A 240 4.32 -17.59 -12.96
N ILE A 241 3.40 -18.53 -12.76
CA ILE A 241 2.19 -18.66 -13.58
C ILE A 241 1.01 -18.55 -12.64
N VAL A 242 0.18 -17.54 -12.88
CA VAL A 242 -1.04 -17.26 -12.10
C VAL A 242 -2.18 -17.13 -13.09
N ASP A 243 -3.20 -17.96 -12.95
CA ASP A 243 -4.39 -17.94 -13.80
C ASP A 243 -4.05 -17.95 -15.31
N GLY A 244 -3.04 -18.74 -15.68
CA GLY A 244 -2.60 -18.83 -17.06
C GLY A 244 -1.78 -17.63 -17.57
N ARG A 245 -1.34 -16.74 -16.69
CA ARG A 245 -0.47 -15.60 -17.04
C ARG A 245 0.94 -15.80 -16.52
N LYS A 246 1.92 -15.45 -17.34
CA LYS A 246 3.33 -15.50 -17.00
C LYS A 246 3.78 -14.19 -16.35
N ILE A 247 4.43 -14.31 -15.20
CA ILE A 247 5.05 -13.21 -14.46
C ILE A 247 6.54 -13.49 -14.32
N PRO A 248 7.44 -12.70 -14.90
CA PRO A 248 8.88 -12.88 -14.71
C PRO A 248 9.27 -12.58 -13.26
N ILE A 249 10.14 -13.41 -12.68
CA ILE A 249 10.63 -13.24 -11.31
C ILE A 249 12.11 -12.85 -11.38
N ALA A 250 12.45 -11.71 -10.79
CA ALA A 250 13.77 -11.13 -10.89
C ALA A 250 14.83 -11.82 -10.00
N ASP A 251 14.42 -12.42 -8.87
CA ASP A 251 15.35 -12.98 -7.90
C ASP A 251 14.78 -14.15 -7.08
N ILE A 252 15.67 -14.89 -6.44
CA ILE A 252 15.33 -16.09 -5.65
C ILE A 252 14.58 -15.75 -4.34
N GLY A 253 14.73 -14.54 -3.82
CA GLY A 253 14.02 -14.08 -2.62
C GLY A 253 12.52 -13.98 -2.88
N THR A 254 12.15 -13.53 -4.08
CA THR A 254 10.76 -13.49 -4.56
C THR A 254 10.15 -14.90 -4.61
N VAL A 255 10.91 -15.92 -5.05
CA VAL A 255 10.45 -17.33 -5.05
C VAL A 255 10.12 -17.80 -3.64
N ALA A 256 10.98 -17.50 -2.66
CA ALA A 256 10.75 -17.88 -1.26
C ALA A 256 9.47 -17.22 -0.69
N THR A 257 9.17 -16.03 -1.14
CA THR A 257 7.95 -15.29 -0.76
C THR A 257 6.72 -15.89 -1.42
N LEU A 258 6.77 -16.19 -2.71
CA LEU A 258 5.66 -16.83 -3.43
C LEU A 258 5.27 -18.18 -2.80
N LYS A 259 6.27 -18.97 -2.35
CA LYS A 259 6.01 -20.22 -1.62
C LYS A 259 5.24 -20.02 -0.32
N LYS A 260 5.49 -18.94 0.42
CA LYS A 260 4.76 -18.62 1.67
C LYS A 260 3.29 -18.28 1.42
N ILE A 261 2.94 -17.81 0.22
CA ILE A 261 1.57 -17.44 -0.16
C ILE A 261 0.90 -18.50 -1.03
N GLY A 262 1.41 -19.74 -1.01
CA GLY A 262 0.74 -20.90 -1.59
C GLY A 262 1.10 -21.20 -3.05
N PHE A 263 2.26 -20.72 -3.55
CA PHE A 263 2.78 -21.15 -4.85
C PHE A 263 3.57 -22.44 -4.71
N ASP A 264 3.32 -23.38 -5.61
CA ASP A 264 4.12 -24.58 -5.76
C ASP A 264 5.38 -24.29 -6.57
N GLU A 265 6.56 -24.56 -6.03
CA GLU A 265 7.80 -24.50 -6.78
C GLU A 265 8.02 -25.79 -7.55
N ILE A 266 8.10 -25.68 -8.88
CA ILE A 266 8.46 -26.79 -9.75
C ILE A 266 9.77 -26.51 -10.49
N SER A 267 10.61 -27.54 -10.64
CA SER A 267 11.80 -27.50 -11.48
C SER A 267 11.50 -28.23 -12.78
N VAL A 268 11.75 -27.56 -13.91
CA VAL A 268 11.51 -28.11 -15.24
C VAL A 268 12.81 -28.14 -16.07
N HIS A 269 12.92 -29.04 -17.01
CA HIS A 269 14.06 -29.03 -17.94
C HIS A 269 14.12 -27.70 -18.71
N ASP A 270 15.32 -27.22 -18.98
CA ASP A 270 15.54 -25.92 -19.64
C ASP A 270 14.74 -25.76 -20.93
N LYS A 271 14.64 -26.82 -21.73
CA LYS A 271 13.85 -26.82 -22.96
C LYS A 271 12.35 -26.68 -22.71
N ASP A 272 11.86 -27.32 -21.67
CA ASP A 272 10.43 -27.26 -21.30
C ASP A 272 10.10 -25.93 -20.65
N PHE A 273 11.06 -25.33 -19.93
CA PHE A 273 10.90 -23.98 -19.37
C PHE A 273 10.61 -22.96 -20.47
N ASP A 274 11.36 -22.96 -21.56
CA ASP A 274 11.15 -22.05 -22.68
C ASP A 274 9.81 -22.29 -23.38
N ASN A 275 9.43 -23.56 -23.59
CA ASN A 275 8.16 -23.90 -24.21
C ASN A 275 6.96 -23.45 -23.38
N ILE A 276 7.01 -23.69 -22.06
CA ILE A 276 5.97 -23.28 -21.13
C ILE A 276 5.94 -21.75 -21.02
N ALA A 277 7.12 -21.11 -20.91
CA ALA A 277 7.24 -19.67 -20.88
C ALA A 277 6.65 -18.98 -22.13
N GLN A 278 6.73 -19.61 -23.30
CA GLN A 278 6.08 -19.14 -24.54
C GLN A 278 4.58 -19.37 -24.56
N ALA A 279 4.10 -20.52 -24.05
CA ALA A 279 2.68 -20.86 -24.04
C ALA A 279 1.83 -19.85 -23.23
N TYR A 280 2.42 -19.27 -22.19
CA TYR A 280 1.77 -18.28 -21.31
C TYR A 280 2.19 -16.83 -21.62
N SER A 281 2.73 -16.56 -22.78
CA SER A 281 3.18 -15.21 -23.19
C SER A 281 2.17 -14.47 -24.08
N LYS A 282 0.92 -14.93 -24.11
CA LYS A 282 -0.15 -14.33 -24.94
C LYS A 282 -1.04 -13.41 -24.12
#